data_0dbe73675fe754b51e96e89ee975bd99
#
_entry.id   0dbe73675fe754b51e96e89ee975bd99
#
_cell.length_a   1.000
_cell.length_b   1.000
_cell.length_c   1.000
_cell.angle_alpha   90.00
_cell.angle_beta   90.00
_cell.angle_gamma   90.00
#
_symmetry.space_group_name_H-M   'P 1'
#
loop_
_entity.id
_entity.type
_entity.pdbx_description
1 polymer ?
#
loop_
_entity_poly.entity_id
_entity_poly.type
_entity_poly.pdbx_seq_one_letter_code
_entity_poly.pdbx_strand_id
1 'polypeptide(L)'
;MELTGSQIVIECLKEQGVDTVFGYPGGTILNIYDELYRHPEIHHILTSHEQGAAHAADGYARVTGKTGVCMATSGPGATNLVTGIATAYMDSTPMVAITCNVGKALLGKDSFQEIDIAGVAMPITKYSVIVKDITVLADTLRRAFTIAKSGRPGPVLVDITKDVTAATYEYEPKTPEKIEPFTERITEEGLDHVVSLIQESKRPYIFVGGGSIISGASEEVRELAHRIQAPVCDTLMGKGAFPGTDELYTGMLGMHGTKTSNYGVTKCDLLIVLGARFSDRVTGNAAKFANNAKIVQIDVDAAEINKNVVVESSIIGDVKEVLKRLNAKLEPMHHDEWIAKIREMKEKYPLKHEEGLTGPYVIEEIYKATDGQAIITTDVGQHQMWAAQYYRYTKPRTLLTSGGLGTMGFGLGAAMGAKMGRPDKVVINIAGDGCFRMNMNELATLSRHNIPVIEVVVNNHVLGMVRQWQTLFYGKRYSNTVLQDQADFVKVAEALGVKGIRVTKKEEMGPAIRAAIESGKPALIDVWIDCDEKVFPMVPAGAPIEDVFDAEDLAKKEQEKD
;
A
#
# COMPACT_ATOMS: atom_id res chain seq x y z
N MET A 1 33.47 -5.48 -21.94
CA MET A 1 33.08 -6.69 -22.73
C MET A 1 31.96 -6.31 -23.69
N GLU A 2 32.00 -6.87 -24.89
CA GLU A 2 30.95 -6.58 -25.87
C GLU A 2 29.71 -7.44 -25.57
N LEU A 3 28.56 -6.78 -25.35
CA LEU A 3 27.29 -7.42 -25.01
C LEU A 3 26.17 -6.88 -25.88
N THR A 4 25.14 -7.70 -26.12
CA THR A 4 23.90 -7.21 -26.74
C THR A 4 23.12 -6.34 -25.74
N GLY A 5 22.22 -5.48 -26.25
CA GLY A 5 21.38 -4.66 -25.38
C GLY A 5 20.53 -5.50 -24.43
N SER A 6 20.02 -6.65 -24.84
CA SER A 6 19.30 -7.58 -23.96
C SER A 6 20.20 -8.14 -22.84
N GLN A 7 21.45 -8.49 -23.15
CA GLN A 7 22.43 -8.90 -22.13
C GLN A 7 22.77 -7.77 -21.16
N ILE A 8 22.94 -6.54 -21.67
CA ILE A 8 23.14 -5.34 -20.83
C ILE A 8 21.98 -5.14 -19.85
N VAL A 9 20.73 -5.34 -20.28
CA VAL A 9 19.56 -5.25 -19.38
C VAL A 9 19.70 -6.26 -18.24
N ILE A 10 20.02 -7.53 -18.54
CA ILE A 10 20.17 -8.58 -17.52
C ILE A 10 21.32 -8.25 -16.56
N GLU A 11 22.48 -7.84 -17.08
CA GLU A 11 23.62 -7.47 -16.24
C GLU A 11 23.29 -6.27 -15.33
N CYS A 12 22.59 -5.24 -15.84
CA CYS A 12 22.14 -4.12 -15.03
C CYS A 12 21.16 -4.56 -13.92
N LEU A 13 20.25 -5.51 -14.21
CA LEU A 13 19.36 -6.06 -13.17
C LEU A 13 20.15 -6.79 -12.07
N LYS A 14 21.15 -7.58 -12.46
CA LYS A 14 22.04 -8.26 -11.52
C LYS A 14 22.85 -7.29 -10.67
N GLU A 15 23.41 -6.22 -11.28
CA GLU A 15 24.08 -5.12 -10.55
C GLU A 15 23.18 -4.54 -9.47
N GLN A 16 21.89 -4.34 -9.77
CA GLN A 16 20.91 -3.76 -8.84
C GLN A 16 20.37 -4.75 -7.80
N GLY A 17 20.86 -5.99 -7.80
CA GLY A 17 20.44 -7.05 -6.88
C GLY A 17 19.00 -7.52 -7.10
N VAL A 18 18.52 -7.43 -8.33
CA VAL A 18 17.20 -7.95 -8.73
C VAL A 18 17.28 -9.47 -8.85
N ASP A 19 16.49 -10.14 -8.05
CA ASP A 19 16.37 -11.61 -8.03
C ASP A 19 15.03 -12.11 -8.59
N THR A 20 14.04 -11.21 -8.71
CA THR A 20 12.69 -11.56 -9.14
C THR A 20 12.13 -10.46 -10.06
N VAL A 21 11.55 -10.86 -11.18
CA VAL A 21 10.85 -9.98 -12.12
C VAL A 21 9.47 -10.55 -12.44
N PHE A 22 8.50 -9.66 -12.65
CA PHE A 22 7.12 -10.02 -12.98
C PHE A 22 6.79 -9.51 -14.37
N GLY A 23 6.12 -10.31 -15.20
CA GLY A 23 5.84 -9.81 -16.53
C GLY A 23 5.10 -10.77 -17.45
N TYR A 24 4.89 -10.29 -18.67
CA TYR A 24 4.25 -11.03 -19.75
C TYR A 24 5.01 -10.80 -21.06
N PRO A 25 5.44 -11.86 -21.76
CA PRO A 25 6.20 -11.74 -23.00
C PRO A 25 5.36 -11.28 -24.17
N GLY A 26 6.02 -10.68 -25.17
CA GLY A 26 5.43 -10.30 -26.45
C GLY A 26 6.51 -9.95 -27.46
N GLY A 27 6.13 -9.63 -28.70
CA GLY A 27 7.03 -9.58 -29.84
C GLY A 27 8.23 -8.63 -29.72
N THR A 28 8.08 -7.48 -29.08
CA THR A 28 9.17 -6.49 -28.99
C THR A 28 10.16 -6.78 -27.88
N ILE A 29 9.74 -7.50 -26.81
CA ILE A 29 10.58 -7.79 -25.64
C ILE A 29 11.27 -9.16 -25.71
N LEU A 30 11.06 -9.95 -26.75
CA LEU A 30 11.57 -11.32 -26.86
C LEU A 30 13.08 -11.44 -26.69
N ASN A 31 13.87 -10.47 -27.13
CA ASN A 31 15.31 -10.51 -26.96
C ASN A 31 15.72 -10.54 -25.48
N ILE A 32 15.01 -9.79 -24.62
CA ILE A 32 15.25 -9.79 -23.17
C ILE A 32 14.78 -11.13 -22.56
N TYR A 33 13.63 -11.66 -23.01
CA TYR A 33 13.13 -12.96 -22.53
C TYR A 33 14.01 -14.14 -22.93
N ASP A 34 14.68 -14.08 -24.10
CA ASP A 34 15.66 -15.08 -24.52
C ASP A 34 16.88 -15.07 -23.58
N GLU A 35 17.34 -13.91 -23.15
CA GLU A 35 18.41 -13.81 -22.16
C GLU A 35 17.95 -14.23 -20.76
N LEU A 36 16.74 -13.91 -20.32
CA LEU A 36 16.20 -14.41 -19.05
C LEU A 36 16.18 -15.92 -18.98
N TYR A 37 15.94 -16.62 -20.09
CA TYR A 37 15.99 -18.08 -20.14
C TYR A 37 17.38 -18.64 -19.82
N ARG A 38 18.45 -17.87 -20.12
CA ARG A 38 19.85 -18.23 -19.83
C ARG A 38 20.31 -17.84 -18.43
N HIS A 39 19.49 -17.06 -17.70
CA HIS A 39 19.80 -16.49 -16.39
C HIS A 39 18.79 -16.91 -15.32
N PRO A 40 18.78 -18.21 -14.90
CA PRO A 40 17.81 -18.74 -13.95
C PRO A 40 17.96 -18.15 -12.53
N GLU A 41 19.04 -17.40 -12.26
CA GLU A 41 19.22 -16.65 -11.01
C GLU A 41 18.26 -15.47 -10.87
N ILE A 42 17.64 -15.01 -11.96
CA ILE A 42 16.54 -14.04 -11.95
C ILE A 42 15.23 -14.79 -12.17
N HIS A 43 14.44 -14.93 -11.11
CA HIS A 43 13.16 -15.62 -11.18
C HIS A 43 12.13 -14.78 -11.95
N HIS A 44 11.71 -15.25 -13.10
CA HIS A 44 10.62 -14.63 -13.84
C HIS A 44 9.28 -15.26 -13.44
N ILE A 45 8.35 -14.45 -12.96
CA ILE A 45 6.97 -14.84 -12.68
C ILE A 45 6.10 -14.41 -13.85
N LEU A 46 5.65 -15.40 -14.63
CA LEU A 46 4.72 -15.19 -15.72
C LEU A 46 3.31 -14.96 -15.16
N THR A 47 2.86 -13.73 -15.15
CA THR A 47 1.49 -13.36 -14.73
C THR A 47 0.47 -13.65 -15.81
N SER A 48 -0.81 -13.56 -15.50
CA SER A 48 -1.89 -13.72 -16.48
C SER A 48 -2.26 -12.40 -17.15
N HIS A 49 -1.82 -11.26 -16.57
CA HIS A 49 -2.05 -9.92 -17.07
C HIS A 49 -0.94 -8.99 -16.58
N GLU A 50 -0.53 -8.01 -17.38
CA GLU A 50 0.54 -7.08 -17.03
C GLU A 50 0.20 -6.21 -15.82
N GLN A 51 -1.08 -5.87 -15.61
CA GLN A 51 -1.52 -5.18 -14.39
C GLN A 51 -1.20 -6.01 -13.14
N GLY A 52 -1.41 -7.33 -13.19
CA GLY A 52 -1.01 -8.25 -12.12
C GLY A 52 0.51 -8.25 -11.89
N ALA A 53 1.30 -8.16 -12.97
CA ALA A 53 2.76 -8.04 -12.87
C ALA A 53 3.20 -6.74 -12.17
N ALA A 54 2.59 -5.61 -12.51
CA ALA A 54 2.90 -4.34 -11.85
C ALA A 54 2.51 -4.34 -10.38
N HIS A 55 1.34 -4.89 -10.03
CA HIS A 55 0.93 -5.04 -8.62
C HIS A 55 1.82 -6.03 -7.86
N ALA A 56 2.31 -7.08 -8.50
CA ALA A 56 3.26 -8.00 -7.87
C ALA A 56 4.61 -7.33 -7.61
N ALA A 57 5.13 -6.55 -8.57
CA ALA A 57 6.33 -5.75 -8.37
C ALA A 57 6.16 -4.74 -7.21
N ASP A 58 4.99 -4.10 -7.10
CA ASP A 58 4.63 -3.22 -5.98
C ASP A 58 4.65 -3.98 -4.64
N GLY A 59 3.95 -5.11 -4.55
CA GLY A 59 3.89 -5.92 -3.34
C GLY A 59 5.28 -6.43 -2.90
N TYR A 60 6.10 -6.88 -3.85
CA TYR A 60 7.48 -7.28 -3.61
C TYR A 60 8.32 -6.13 -3.02
N ALA A 61 8.21 -4.94 -3.61
CA ALA A 61 8.95 -3.77 -3.13
C ALA A 61 8.55 -3.38 -1.70
N ARG A 62 7.26 -3.40 -1.38
CA ARG A 62 6.77 -3.03 -0.04
C ARG A 62 7.26 -3.96 1.06
N VAL A 63 7.28 -5.27 0.83
CA VAL A 63 7.70 -6.23 1.87
C VAL A 63 9.20 -6.33 2.01
N THR A 64 9.97 -6.12 0.92
CA THR A 64 11.43 -6.28 0.92
C THR A 64 12.19 -4.99 1.15
N GLY A 65 11.59 -3.84 0.81
CA GLY A 65 12.30 -2.56 0.72
C GLY A 65 13.21 -2.43 -0.50
N LYS A 66 13.26 -3.45 -1.37
CA LYS A 66 13.97 -3.41 -2.66
C LYS A 66 13.12 -2.71 -3.72
N THR A 67 13.69 -2.40 -4.87
CA THR A 67 12.94 -1.94 -6.04
C THR A 67 12.23 -3.12 -6.69
N GLY A 68 10.91 -3.02 -6.90
CA GLY A 68 10.15 -4.00 -7.68
C GLY A 68 10.39 -3.80 -9.18
N VAL A 69 10.41 -4.89 -9.93
CA VAL A 69 10.62 -4.84 -11.39
C VAL A 69 9.49 -5.56 -12.11
N CYS A 70 8.85 -4.87 -13.06
CA CYS A 70 7.90 -5.48 -13.98
C CYS A 70 8.30 -5.24 -15.43
N MET A 71 7.93 -6.17 -16.30
CA MET A 71 8.31 -6.16 -17.71
C MET A 71 7.10 -6.43 -18.62
N ALA A 72 7.01 -5.67 -19.72
CA ALA A 72 5.95 -5.87 -20.71
C ALA A 72 6.42 -5.54 -22.14
N THR A 73 5.74 -6.13 -23.10
CA THR A 73 5.88 -5.78 -24.51
C THR A 73 5.26 -4.42 -24.81
N SER A 74 5.45 -3.93 -26.04
CA SER A 74 4.84 -2.68 -26.54
C SER A 74 3.30 -2.73 -26.63
N GLY A 75 2.72 -1.59 -26.95
CA GLY A 75 1.28 -1.45 -27.21
C GLY A 75 0.45 -1.85 -25.98
N PRO A 76 -0.48 -2.80 -26.12
CA PRO A 76 -1.38 -3.19 -25.03
C PRO A 76 -0.64 -3.74 -23.81
N GLY A 77 0.50 -4.41 -23.97
CA GLY A 77 1.30 -4.89 -22.84
C GLY A 77 1.80 -3.73 -21.97
N ALA A 78 2.36 -2.71 -22.60
CA ALA A 78 2.82 -1.51 -21.90
C ALA A 78 1.65 -0.72 -21.27
N THR A 79 0.54 -0.53 -21.98
CA THR A 79 -0.62 0.21 -21.46
C THR A 79 -1.30 -0.52 -20.30
N ASN A 80 -1.26 -1.84 -20.25
CA ASN A 80 -1.79 -2.62 -19.14
C ASN A 80 -1.00 -2.44 -17.82
N LEU A 81 0.23 -1.90 -17.86
CA LEU A 81 0.99 -1.56 -16.66
C LEU A 81 0.52 -0.24 -16.00
N VAL A 82 -0.18 0.63 -16.73
CA VAL A 82 -0.45 2.03 -16.31
C VAL A 82 -1.13 2.11 -14.95
N THR A 83 -2.17 1.32 -14.70
CA THR A 83 -2.86 1.32 -13.39
C THR A 83 -1.92 0.90 -12.27
N GLY A 84 -1.09 -0.11 -12.46
CA GLY A 84 -0.13 -0.56 -11.45
C GLY A 84 0.96 0.47 -11.18
N ILE A 85 1.48 1.12 -12.22
CA ILE A 85 2.46 2.21 -12.10
C ILE A 85 1.84 3.39 -11.34
N ALA A 86 0.60 3.78 -11.66
CA ALA A 86 -0.11 4.86 -10.95
C ALA A 86 -0.35 4.52 -9.47
N THR A 87 -0.64 3.26 -9.15
CA THR A 87 -0.78 2.77 -7.76
C THR A 87 0.54 2.93 -7.01
N ALA A 88 1.65 2.49 -7.58
CA ALA A 88 2.99 2.63 -7.01
C ALA A 88 3.39 4.11 -6.81
N TYR A 89 3.02 4.98 -7.77
CA TYR A 89 3.27 6.43 -7.68
C TYR A 89 2.53 7.07 -6.51
N MET A 90 1.24 6.81 -6.38
CA MET A 90 0.41 7.39 -5.32
C MET A 90 0.83 6.94 -3.92
N ASP A 91 1.36 5.73 -3.78
CA ASP A 91 1.78 5.15 -2.51
C ASP A 91 3.31 5.19 -2.28
N SER A 92 4.05 5.86 -3.16
CA SER A 92 5.50 6.06 -3.03
C SER A 92 6.28 4.74 -2.98
N THR A 93 5.92 3.79 -3.85
CA THR A 93 6.59 2.48 -3.95
C THR A 93 7.69 2.52 -5.01
N PRO A 94 8.95 2.15 -4.69
CA PRO A 94 10.03 2.11 -5.66
C PRO A 94 9.80 0.97 -6.66
N MET A 95 9.65 1.31 -7.94
CA MET A 95 9.40 0.36 -9.03
C MET A 95 10.17 0.78 -10.29
N VAL A 96 10.68 -0.18 -11.03
CA VAL A 96 11.19 0.03 -12.39
C VAL A 96 10.37 -0.84 -13.33
N ALA A 97 9.59 -0.17 -14.20
CA ALA A 97 8.85 -0.80 -15.28
C ALA A 97 9.70 -0.77 -16.55
N ILE A 98 9.99 -1.93 -17.11
CA ILE A 98 10.75 -2.08 -18.36
C ILE A 98 9.79 -2.50 -19.47
N THR A 99 9.65 -1.65 -20.48
CA THR A 99 8.88 -1.97 -21.67
C THR A 99 9.79 -1.99 -22.89
N CYS A 100 9.38 -2.67 -23.93
CA CYS A 100 10.10 -2.62 -25.20
C CYS A 100 9.18 -2.13 -26.29
N ASN A 101 9.66 -1.16 -27.08
CA ASN A 101 8.92 -0.58 -28.19
C ASN A 101 9.36 -1.18 -29.54
N VAL A 102 8.66 -0.81 -30.60
CA VAL A 102 9.06 -1.10 -31.97
C VAL A 102 10.46 -0.52 -32.26
N GLY A 103 11.13 -0.99 -33.32
CA GLY A 103 12.43 -0.47 -33.69
C GLY A 103 12.37 1.02 -34.03
N LYS A 104 13.45 1.75 -33.76
CA LYS A 104 13.56 3.22 -33.95
C LYS A 104 13.03 3.72 -35.30
N ALA A 105 13.25 2.97 -36.36
CA ALA A 105 12.80 3.33 -37.72
C ALA A 105 11.27 3.30 -37.89
N LEU A 106 10.55 2.67 -36.97
CA LEU A 106 9.09 2.51 -37.00
C LEU A 106 8.35 3.46 -36.03
N LEU A 107 9.09 4.17 -35.17
CA LEU A 107 8.48 5.12 -34.21
C LEU A 107 7.82 6.30 -34.94
N GLY A 108 6.62 6.67 -34.48
CA GLY A 108 5.82 7.77 -35.05
C GLY A 108 5.18 7.44 -36.38
N LYS A 109 5.00 6.16 -36.72
CA LYS A 109 4.44 5.69 -37.99
C LYS A 109 3.17 4.85 -37.85
N ASP A 110 2.53 4.90 -36.68
CA ASP A 110 1.37 4.07 -36.33
C ASP A 110 1.63 2.57 -36.60
N SER A 111 2.84 2.14 -36.26
CA SER A 111 3.27 0.75 -36.45
C SER A 111 2.52 -0.19 -35.54
N PHE A 112 2.42 -1.48 -35.92
CA PHE A 112 1.73 -2.48 -35.08
C PHE A 112 2.28 -2.52 -33.66
N GLN A 113 1.38 -2.36 -32.67
CA GLN A 113 1.69 -2.29 -31.24
C GLN A 113 2.64 -1.13 -30.85
N GLU A 114 2.74 -0.08 -31.63
CA GLU A 114 3.43 1.13 -31.23
C GLU A 114 2.55 1.94 -30.26
N ILE A 115 3.15 2.47 -29.19
CA ILE A 115 2.56 3.46 -28.29
C ILE A 115 3.66 4.31 -27.68
N ASP A 116 3.41 5.60 -27.48
CA ASP A 116 4.26 6.46 -26.64
C ASP A 116 3.96 6.22 -25.15
N ILE A 117 4.42 5.09 -24.66
CA ILE A 117 4.19 4.73 -23.25
C ILE A 117 4.95 5.65 -22.29
N ALA A 118 6.09 6.21 -22.71
CA ALA A 118 6.83 7.18 -21.90
C ALA A 118 6.01 8.46 -21.67
N GLY A 119 5.33 8.95 -22.73
CA GLY A 119 4.40 10.07 -22.64
C GLY A 119 3.16 9.75 -21.78
N VAL A 120 2.56 8.57 -21.97
CA VAL A 120 1.41 8.10 -21.16
C VAL A 120 1.77 8.01 -19.69
N ALA A 121 2.94 7.50 -19.33
CA ALA A 121 3.38 7.29 -17.96
C ALA A 121 3.97 8.54 -17.28
N MET A 122 4.24 9.61 -18.03
CA MET A 122 4.89 10.82 -17.50
C MET A 122 4.24 11.37 -16.23
N PRO A 123 2.91 11.54 -16.12
CA PRO A 123 2.27 12.11 -14.93
C PRO A 123 2.21 11.15 -13.72
N ILE A 124 2.52 9.88 -13.91
CA ILE A 124 2.41 8.82 -12.90
C ILE A 124 3.75 8.15 -12.58
N THR A 125 4.86 8.77 -12.98
CA THR A 125 6.22 8.28 -12.71
C THR A 125 7.11 9.42 -12.21
N LYS A 126 8.18 9.07 -11.51
CA LYS A 126 9.25 10.03 -11.19
C LYS A 126 10.10 10.37 -12.41
N TYR A 127 10.21 9.41 -13.33
CA TYR A 127 10.96 9.54 -14.58
C TYR A 127 10.42 8.52 -15.58
N SER A 128 10.23 8.96 -16.81
CA SER A 128 9.89 8.08 -17.92
C SER A 128 10.78 8.42 -19.12
N VAL A 129 11.27 7.40 -19.81
CA VAL A 129 12.23 7.60 -20.90
C VAL A 129 12.12 6.49 -21.93
N ILE A 130 12.31 6.87 -23.21
CA ILE A 130 12.52 5.91 -24.30
C ILE A 130 14.00 5.87 -24.68
N VAL A 131 14.60 4.68 -24.63
CA VAL A 131 15.99 4.43 -25.01
C VAL A 131 16.05 4.04 -26.49
N LYS A 132 16.68 4.90 -27.30
CA LYS A 132 16.83 4.78 -28.77
C LYS A 132 18.28 4.58 -29.20
N ASP A 133 19.20 4.50 -28.26
CA ASP A 133 20.63 4.36 -28.48
C ASP A 133 21.21 3.43 -27.40
N ILE A 134 21.91 2.38 -27.85
CA ILE A 134 22.50 1.40 -26.96
C ILE A 134 23.60 1.99 -26.05
N THR A 135 24.26 3.03 -26.51
CA THR A 135 25.37 3.67 -25.77
C THR A 135 24.95 4.26 -24.42
N VAL A 136 23.64 4.60 -24.27
CA VAL A 136 23.08 5.15 -23.03
C VAL A 136 22.26 4.14 -22.23
N LEU A 137 22.09 2.90 -22.72
CA LEU A 137 21.18 1.91 -22.13
C LEU A 137 21.54 1.58 -20.68
N ALA A 138 22.80 1.18 -20.43
CA ALA A 138 23.24 0.78 -19.09
C ALA A 138 23.10 1.92 -18.06
N ASP A 139 23.56 3.12 -18.42
CA ASP A 139 23.49 4.27 -17.51
C ASP A 139 22.05 4.75 -17.29
N THR A 140 21.17 4.60 -18.29
CA THR A 140 19.74 4.89 -18.13
C THR A 140 19.08 3.92 -17.15
N LEU A 141 19.38 2.62 -17.23
CA LEU A 141 18.84 1.62 -16.29
C LEU A 141 19.36 1.87 -14.87
N ARG A 142 20.66 2.09 -14.69
CA ARG A 142 21.24 2.43 -13.38
C ARG A 142 20.58 3.66 -12.77
N ARG A 143 20.43 4.72 -13.57
CA ARG A 143 19.75 5.96 -13.18
C ARG A 143 18.29 5.71 -12.80
N ALA A 144 17.58 4.83 -13.51
CA ALA A 144 16.19 4.47 -13.21
C ALA A 144 16.06 3.90 -11.78
N PHE A 145 16.95 2.98 -11.39
CA PHE A 145 16.95 2.42 -10.04
C PHE A 145 17.32 3.45 -8.96
N THR A 146 18.28 4.33 -9.23
CA THR A 146 18.64 5.43 -8.32
C THR A 146 17.46 6.37 -8.12
N ILE A 147 16.80 6.82 -9.20
CA ILE A 147 15.64 7.72 -9.12
C ILE A 147 14.47 7.06 -8.38
N ALA A 148 14.19 5.78 -8.65
CA ALA A 148 13.10 5.07 -8.01
C ALA A 148 13.20 5.06 -6.48
N LYS A 149 14.40 4.99 -5.92
CA LYS A 149 14.68 4.89 -4.48
C LYS A 149 14.95 6.23 -3.80
N SER A 150 15.48 7.23 -4.51
CA SER A 150 15.97 8.48 -3.90
C SER A 150 14.84 9.40 -3.45
N GLY A 151 15.05 10.11 -2.34
CA GLY A 151 14.08 11.04 -1.75
C GLY A 151 12.76 10.33 -1.42
N ARG A 152 11.62 10.88 -1.86
CA ARG A 152 10.35 10.16 -1.85
C ARG A 152 10.39 9.09 -2.94
N PRO A 153 10.31 7.79 -2.61
CA PRO A 153 10.35 6.71 -3.61
C PRO A 153 9.19 6.77 -4.60
N GLY A 154 9.34 6.10 -5.73
CA GLY A 154 8.25 6.01 -6.71
C GLY A 154 8.66 5.27 -7.98
N PRO A 155 7.74 5.03 -8.90
CA PRO A 155 7.99 4.27 -10.12
C PRO A 155 8.76 5.07 -11.17
N VAL A 156 9.53 4.33 -11.96
CA VAL A 156 10.24 4.81 -13.16
C VAL A 156 9.90 3.88 -14.31
N LEU A 157 9.69 4.43 -15.51
CA LEU A 157 9.48 3.64 -16.72
C LEU A 157 10.66 3.82 -17.69
N VAL A 158 11.20 2.70 -18.15
CA VAL A 158 12.23 2.64 -19.19
C VAL A 158 11.70 1.84 -20.36
N ASP A 159 11.40 2.54 -21.46
CA ASP A 159 10.96 1.94 -22.72
C ASP A 159 12.16 1.77 -23.65
N ILE A 160 12.40 0.57 -24.19
CA ILE A 160 13.60 0.26 -24.97
C ILE A 160 13.18 -0.14 -26.38
N THR A 161 13.71 0.52 -27.40
CA THR A 161 13.39 0.13 -28.78
C THR A 161 14.04 -1.22 -29.12
N LYS A 162 13.33 -2.03 -29.93
CA LYS A 162 13.73 -3.41 -30.27
C LYS A 162 15.12 -3.51 -30.91
N ASP A 163 15.50 -2.56 -31.72
CA ASP A 163 16.83 -2.49 -32.35
C ASP A 163 17.94 -2.28 -31.30
N VAL A 164 17.69 -1.51 -30.23
CA VAL A 164 18.63 -1.33 -29.11
C VAL A 164 18.85 -2.66 -28.38
N THR A 165 17.80 -3.46 -28.16
CA THR A 165 17.95 -4.77 -27.47
C THR A 165 18.79 -5.77 -28.28
N ALA A 166 18.86 -5.61 -29.62
CA ALA A 166 19.60 -6.51 -30.50
C ALA A 166 21.02 -5.99 -30.85
N ALA A 167 21.25 -4.68 -30.74
CA ALA A 167 22.56 -4.08 -31.00
C ALA A 167 23.59 -4.51 -29.96
N THR A 168 24.89 -4.41 -30.30
CA THR A 168 26.02 -4.72 -29.38
C THR A 168 26.73 -3.43 -28.99
N TYR A 169 27.21 -3.40 -27.75
CA TYR A 169 27.98 -2.30 -27.21
C TYR A 169 28.92 -2.77 -26.11
N GLU A 170 29.96 -1.99 -25.86
CA GLU A 170 30.90 -2.28 -24.80
C GLU A 170 30.25 -2.01 -23.42
N TYR A 171 30.19 -3.05 -22.61
CA TYR A 171 29.62 -3.00 -21.26
C TYR A 171 30.71 -3.09 -20.19
N GLU A 172 30.62 -2.23 -19.22
CA GLU A 172 31.46 -2.23 -18.02
C GLU A 172 30.57 -2.36 -16.76
N PRO A 173 30.77 -3.40 -15.93
CA PRO A 173 30.04 -3.54 -14.67
C PRO A 173 30.32 -2.37 -13.70
N LYS A 174 29.27 -1.88 -13.02
CA LYS A 174 29.39 -0.84 -12.00
C LYS A 174 28.71 -1.28 -10.70
N THR A 175 29.30 -0.93 -9.57
CA THR A 175 28.64 -1.08 -8.28
C THR A 175 27.55 -0.02 -8.14
N PRO A 176 26.31 -0.39 -7.76
CA PRO A 176 25.26 0.58 -7.53
C PRO A 176 25.61 1.63 -6.48
N GLU A 177 25.20 2.86 -6.73
CA GLU A 177 25.34 3.92 -5.74
C GLU A 177 24.49 3.60 -4.50
N LYS A 178 25.07 3.79 -3.33
CA LYS A 178 24.35 3.71 -2.07
C LYS A 178 23.44 4.92 -1.94
N ILE A 179 22.15 4.69 -1.77
CA ILE A 179 21.20 5.77 -1.49
C ILE A 179 21.29 6.11 0.00
N GLU A 180 21.84 7.26 0.31
CA GLU A 180 21.92 7.76 1.68
C GLU A 180 20.58 8.40 2.10
N PRO A 181 20.20 8.28 3.39
CA PRO A 181 19.03 8.98 3.92
C PRO A 181 19.13 10.49 3.69
N PHE A 182 18.01 11.12 3.35
CA PHE A 182 17.98 12.56 3.11
C PHE A 182 18.09 13.33 4.44
N THR A 183 19.26 13.92 4.70
CA THR A 183 19.55 14.61 5.96
C THR A 183 20.02 16.06 5.77
N GLU A 184 20.27 16.49 4.54
CA GLU A 184 20.90 17.76 4.20
C GLU A 184 20.11 19.00 4.68
N ARG A 185 18.80 18.85 4.88
CA ARG A 185 17.92 19.95 5.33
C ARG A 185 17.51 19.82 6.80
N ILE A 186 18.08 18.88 7.54
CA ILE A 186 17.85 18.76 8.99
C ILE A 186 18.81 19.75 9.68
N THR A 187 18.25 20.80 10.29
CA THR A 187 19.02 21.82 11.01
C THR A 187 18.88 21.68 12.51
N GLU A 188 19.92 22.03 13.27
CA GLU A 188 19.87 22.03 14.74
C GLU A 188 18.82 23.03 15.27
N GLU A 189 18.70 24.21 14.65
CA GLU A 189 17.70 25.20 15.00
C GLU A 189 16.26 24.66 14.84
N GLY A 190 15.99 23.95 13.72
CA GLY A 190 14.70 23.31 13.49
C GLY A 190 14.40 22.21 14.51
N LEU A 191 15.40 21.41 14.86
CA LEU A 191 15.28 20.37 15.91
C LEU A 191 15.01 21.01 17.28
N ASP A 192 15.76 22.04 17.68
CA ASP A 192 15.59 22.73 18.96
C ASP A 192 14.22 23.42 19.06
N HIS A 193 13.73 23.97 17.96
CA HIS A 193 12.39 24.54 17.92
C HIS A 193 11.30 23.48 18.13
N VAL A 194 11.41 22.32 17.47
CA VAL A 194 10.47 21.19 17.67
C VAL A 194 10.55 20.66 19.10
N VAL A 195 11.75 20.53 19.68
CA VAL A 195 11.94 20.14 21.08
C VAL A 195 11.21 21.11 22.01
N SER A 196 11.33 22.43 21.78
CA SER A 196 10.62 23.45 22.57
C SER A 196 9.11 23.28 22.49
N LEU A 197 8.56 23.07 21.28
CA LEU A 197 7.12 22.81 21.09
C LEU A 197 6.64 21.56 21.84
N ILE A 198 7.45 20.50 21.85
CA ILE A 198 7.13 19.26 22.59
C ILE A 198 7.13 19.52 24.09
N GLN A 199 8.15 20.25 24.61
CA GLN A 199 8.27 20.55 26.04
C GLN A 199 7.16 21.46 26.56
N GLU A 200 6.63 22.35 25.73
CA GLU A 200 5.50 23.23 26.08
C GLU A 200 4.15 22.53 26.08
N SER A 201 4.02 21.42 25.34
CA SER A 201 2.75 20.71 25.14
C SER A 201 2.28 20.02 26.41
N LYS A 202 0.97 20.05 26.64
CA LYS A 202 0.28 19.30 27.71
C LYS A 202 -0.52 18.11 27.20
N ARG A 203 -0.83 18.11 25.91
CA ARG A 203 -1.65 17.08 25.24
C ARG A 203 -1.04 16.73 23.88
N PRO A 204 0.23 16.26 23.86
CA PRO A 204 0.87 15.87 22.61
C PRO A 204 0.16 14.66 21.98
N TYR A 205 0.18 14.59 20.66
CA TYR A 205 -0.33 13.47 19.88
C TYR A 205 0.60 13.16 18.70
N ILE A 206 0.84 11.90 18.42
CA ILE A 206 1.69 11.47 17.30
C ILE A 206 0.80 10.87 16.21
N PHE A 207 0.97 11.33 14.99
CA PHE A 207 0.29 10.84 13.80
C PHE A 207 1.28 10.25 12.81
N VAL A 208 1.20 8.93 12.58
CA VAL A 208 2.19 8.15 11.84
C VAL A 208 1.68 7.79 10.45
N GLY A 209 2.43 8.14 9.42
CA GLY A 209 2.13 7.79 8.03
C GLY A 209 3.07 6.77 7.42
N GLY A 210 2.85 6.47 6.13
CA GLY A 210 3.64 5.50 5.37
C GLY A 210 5.12 5.85 5.26
N GLY A 211 5.48 7.14 5.33
CA GLY A 211 6.87 7.59 5.32
C GLY A 211 7.70 7.02 6.48
N SER A 212 7.08 6.80 7.65
CA SER A 212 7.75 6.17 8.80
C SER A 212 8.10 4.69 8.53
N ILE A 213 7.27 3.98 7.76
CA ILE A 213 7.56 2.59 7.33
C ILE A 213 8.67 2.59 6.28
N ILE A 214 8.60 3.50 5.30
CA ILE A 214 9.57 3.60 4.21
C ILE A 214 10.97 3.88 4.76
N SER A 215 11.10 4.82 5.70
CA SER A 215 12.37 5.16 6.35
C SER A 215 12.85 4.12 7.38
N GLY A 216 11.99 3.16 7.76
CA GLY A 216 12.30 2.17 8.80
C GLY A 216 12.39 2.76 10.20
N ALA A 217 11.57 3.76 10.52
CA ALA A 217 11.61 4.55 11.76
C ALA A 217 10.77 3.97 12.93
N SER A 218 10.29 2.72 12.83
CA SER A 218 9.32 2.16 13.79
C SER A 218 9.82 2.17 15.24
N GLU A 219 11.09 1.85 15.48
CA GLU A 219 11.68 1.86 16.82
C GLU A 219 11.81 3.29 17.36
N GLU A 220 12.24 4.23 16.53
CA GLU A 220 12.38 5.64 16.89
C GLU A 220 11.02 6.31 17.16
N VAL A 221 9.96 5.91 16.42
CA VAL A 221 8.57 6.33 16.70
C VAL A 221 8.12 5.80 18.06
N ARG A 222 8.39 4.54 18.34
CA ARG A 222 8.03 3.92 19.63
C ARG A 222 8.78 4.58 20.78
N GLU A 223 10.07 4.81 20.61
CA GLU A 223 10.89 5.53 21.59
C GLU A 223 10.33 6.92 21.87
N LEU A 224 10.03 7.72 20.81
CA LEU A 224 9.44 9.05 20.98
C LEU A 224 8.13 8.98 21.77
N ALA A 225 7.20 8.10 21.36
CA ALA A 225 5.88 7.99 21.97
C ALA A 225 5.96 7.69 23.47
N HIS A 226 6.79 6.74 23.86
CA HIS A 226 6.98 6.39 25.28
C HIS A 226 7.78 7.46 26.04
N ARG A 227 8.80 8.07 25.40
CA ARG A 227 9.62 9.11 26.03
C ARG A 227 8.80 10.35 26.42
N ILE A 228 7.90 10.78 25.54
CA ILE A 228 7.04 11.94 25.80
C ILE A 228 5.63 11.54 26.27
N GLN A 229 5.38 10.27 26.51
CA GLN A 229 4.07 9.72 26.94
C GLN A 229 2.90 10.26 26.08
N ALA A 230 3.03 10.15 24.76
CA ALA A 230 2.04 10.64 23.79
C ALA A 230 1.25 9.50 23.15
N PRO A 231 -0.08 9.63 23.01
CA PRO A 231 -0.87 8.68 22.25
C PRO A 231 -0.51 8.73 20.76
N VAL A 232 -0.69 7.61 20.07
CA VAL A 232 -0.34 7.42 18.66
C VAL A 232 -1.53 6.97 17.86
N CYS A 233 -1.80 7.65 16.74
CA CYS A 233 -2.68 7.18 15.68
C CYS A 233 -1.93 7.03 14.37
N ASP A 234 -2.50 6.30 13.42
CA ASP A 234 -1.89 6.07 12.13
C ASP A 234 -2.80 6.43 10.94
N THR A 235 -2.18 6.55 9.76
CA THR A 235 -2.89 6.45 8.49
C THR A 235 -3.05 4.98 8.11
N LEU A 236 -3.90 4.70 7.11
CA LEU A 236 -3.98 3.38 6.49
C LEU A 236 -2.59 2.87 6.06
N MET A 237 -1.76 3.74 5.46
CA MET A 237 -0.41 3.40 4.99
C MET A 237 0.63 3.35 6.12
N GLY A 238 0.32 3.89 7.30
CA GLY A 238 1.18 3.87 8.49
C GLY A 238 1.01 2.64 9.38
N LYS A 239 0.05 1.77 9.07
CA LYS A 239 -0.24 0.56 9.85
C LYS A 239 1.00 -0.30 10.09
N GLY A 240 1.25 -0.64 11.35
CA GLY A 240 2.40 -1.43 11.77
C GLY A 240 3.69 -0.64 11.98
N ALA A 241 3.73 0.66 11.67
CA ALA A 241 4.86 1.52 12.06
C ALA A 241 4.92 1.68 13.59
N PHE A 242 3.76 1.70 14.24
CA PHE A 242 3.62 1.62 15.68
C PHE A 242 2.77 0.39 16.03
N PRO A 243 3.12 -0.41 17.05
CA PRO A 243 2.39 -1.64 17.35
C PRO A 243 0.93 -1.40 17.73
N GLY A 244 0.00 -2.03 17.02
CA GLY A 244 -1.44 -1.93 17.31
C GLY A 244 -1.88 -2.54 18.65
N THR A 245 -0.97 -3.20 19.36
CA THR A 245 -1.18 -3.76 20.70
C THR A 245 -0.60 -2.90 21.81
N ASP A 246 0.12 -1.81 21.48
CA ASP A 246 0.68 -0.89 22.45
C ASP A 246 -0.43 -0.08 23.17
N GLU A 247 -0.25 0.21 24.46
CA GLU A 247 -1.26 0.95 25.23
C GLU A 247 -1.49 2.38 24.74
N LEU A 248 -0.45 3.02 24.15
CA LEU A 248 -0.54 4.36 23.59
C LEU A 248 -1.22 4.39 22.21
N TYR A 249 -1.40 3.24 21.56
CA TYR A 249 -2.04 3.18 20.26
C TYR A 249 -3.55 3.40 20.35
N THR A 250 -4.10 4.26 19.52
CA THR A 250 -5.52 4.65 19.53
C THR A 250 -6.31 4.21 18.30
N GLY A 251 -5.62 3.71 17.28
CA GLY A 251 -6.24 3.28 16.01
C GLY A 251 -5.96 4.22 14.86
N MET A 252 -6.62 3.95 13.74
CA MET A 252 -6.51 4.76 12.53
C MET A 252 -7.22 6.11 12.72
N LEU A 253 -6.69 7.16 12.07
CA LEU A 253 -7.29 8.51 12.01
C LEU A 253 -8.07 8.69 10.71
N GLY A 254 -9.14 9.48 10.74
CA GLY A 254 -9.86 9.97 9.56
C GLY A 254 -11.21 9.33 9.35
N MET A 255 -11.64 9.22 8.06
CA MET A 255 -13.00 8.85 7.66
C MET A 255 -13.50 7.54 8.29
N HIS A 256 -12.69 6.50 8.30
CA HIS A 256 -12.98 5.22 8.95
C HIS A 256 -12.06 4.95 10.14
N GLY A 257 -11.55 6.03 10.73
CA GLY A 257 -10.75 5.99 11.94
C GLY A 257 -11.58 5.71 13.19
N THR A 258 -10.90 5.39 14.28
CA THR A 258 -11.57 5.22 15.58
C THR A 258 -12.09 6.56 16.09
N LYS A 259 -13.20 6.56 16.83
CA LYS A 259 -13.68 7.76 17.55
C LYS A 259 -12.61 8.30 18.48
N THR A 260 -11.84 7.42 19.15
CA THR A 260 -10.74 7.81 20.03
C THR A 260 -9.67 8.61 19.31
N SER A 261 -9.20 8.17 18.15
CA SER A 261 -8.20 8.89 17.35
C SER A 261 -8.73 10.23 16.86
N ASN A 262 -9.94 10.25 16.29
CA ASN A 262 -10.55 11.47 15.78
C ASN A 262 -10.77 12.53 16.87
N TYR A 263 -11.35 12.14 18.02
CA TYR A 263 -11.53 13.05 19.15
C TYR A 263 -10.21 13.44 19.83
N GLY A 264 -9.26 12.51 19.91
CA GLY A 264 -7.95 12.76 20.49
C GLY A 264 -7.19 13.83 19.71
N VAL A 265 -7.14 13.70 18.38
CA VAL A 265 -6.50 14.68 17.50
C VAL A 265 -7.22 16.03 17.54
N THR A 266 -8.55 16.05 17.61
CA THR A 266 -9.31 17.33 17.76
C THR A 266 -9.01 18.05 19.08
N LYS A 267 -8.67 17.29 20.17
CA LYS A 267 -8.44 17.82 21.51
C LYS A 267 -6.98 18.02 21.90
N CYS A 268 -6.04 17.54 21.10
CA CYS A 268 -4.61 17.73 21.38
C CYS A 268 -4.22 19.22 21.23
N ASP A 269 -3.08 19.61 21.83
CA ASP A 269 -2.50 20.93 21.69
C ASP A 269 -1.21 20.94 20.83
N LEU A 270 -0.66 19.73 20.57
CA LEU A 270 0.44 19.50 19.65
C LEU A 270 0.19 18.22 18.87
N LEU A 271 0.25 18.30 17.54
CA LEU A 271 0.19 17.14 16.64
C LEU A 271 1.54 16.96 15.93
N ILE A 272 2.21 15.87 16.22
CA ILE A 272 3.50 15.51 15.60
C ILE A 272 3.23 14.53 14.46
N VAL A 273 3.47 14.95 13.23
CA VAL A 273 3.11 14.22 12.00
C VAL A 273 4.36 13.64 11.37
N LEU A 274 4.42 12.33 11.24
CA LEU A 274 5.59 11.57 10.83
C LEU A 274 5.35 10.89 9.48
N GLY A 275 5.81 11.50 8.39
CA GLY A 275 5.70 10.93 7.04
C GLY A 275 4.26 10.70 6.58
N ALA A 276 3.37 11.68 6.81
CA ALA A 276 1.97 11.67 6.40
C ALA A 276 1.59 12.92 5.61
N ARG A 277 0.77 12.75 4.56
CA ARG A 277 0.47 13.78 3.55
C ARG A 277 -0.81 14.58 3.80
N PHE A 278 -1.51 14.39 4.89
CA PHE A 278 -2.82 15.00 5.15
C PHE A 278 -3.83 14.78 4.01
N SER A 279 -4.03 13.53 3.62
CA SER A 279 -5.05 13.15 2.64
C SER A 279 -6.44 13.58 3.09
N ASP A 280 -7.33 13.88 2.14
CA ASP A 280 -8.74 14.19 2.37
C ASP A 280 -9.50 13.11 3.15
N ARG A 281 -9.10 11.85 2.99
CA ARG A 281 -9.65 10.71 3.77
C ARG A 281 -9.25 10.75 5.23
N VAL A 282 -8.17 11.46 5.57
CA VAL A 282 -7.69 11.64 6.95
C VAL A 282 -8.22 12.94 7.55
N THR A 283 -8.13 14.05 6.82
CA THR A 283 -8.48 15.38 7.35
C THR A 283 -9.98 15.65 7.35
N GLY A 284 -10.74 14.99 6.47
CA GLY A 284 -12.11 15.38 6.20
C GLY A 284 -12.14 16.84 5.74
N ASN A 285 -12.69 17.74 6.57
CA ASN A 285 -12.63 19.18 6.34
C ASN A 285 -11.27 19.72 6.82
N ALA A 286 -10.34 19.92 5.89
CA ALA A 286 -8.99 20.38 6.20
C ALA A 286 -8.95 21.74 6.95
N ALA A 287 -9.91 22.64 6.69
CA ALA A 287 -10.01 23.92 7.38
C ALA A 287 -10.40 23.81 8.86
N LYS A 288 -10.92 22.65 9.27
CA LYS A 288 -11.30 22.36 10.66
C LYS A 288 -10.43 21.29 11.32
N PHE A 289 -9.41 20.80 10.61
CA PHE A 289 -8.56 19.72 11.10
C PHE A 289 -7.58 20.21 12.17
N ALA A 290 -7.64 19.62 13.36
CA ALA A 290 -6.73 19.87 14.49
C ALA A 290 -6.52 21.35 14.84
N ASN A 291 -7.56 22.18 14.73
CA ASN A 291 -7.48 23.65 14.91
C ASN A 291 -7.04 24.13 16.30
N ASN A 292 -7.04 23.22 17.30
CA ASN A 292 -6.60 23.52 18.66
C ASN A 292 -5.12 23.19 18.89
N ALA A 293 -4.46 22.61 17.88
CA ALA A 293 -3.10 22.12 17.99
C ALA A 293 -2.11 22.94 17.16
N LYS A 294 -0.91 23.14 17.71
CA LYS A 294 0.26 23.40 16.88
C LYS A 294 0.60 22.10 16.13
N ILE A 295 0.94 22.20 14.84
CA ILE A 295 1.24 21.02 14.01
C ILE A 295 2.70 21.07 13.63
N VAL A 296 3.42 19.98 13.90
CA VAL A 296 4.79 19.75 13.45
C VAL A 296 4.78 18.66 12.40
N GLN A 297 5.28 18.92 11.19
CA GLN A 297 5.34 17.94 10.11
C GLN A 297 6.78 17.57 9.78
N ILE A 298 7.07 16.27 9.82
CA ILE A 298 8.36 15.69 9.41
C ILE A 298 8.12 14.87 8.15
N ASP A 299 8.72 15.30 7.04
CA ASP A 299 8.57 14.64 5.74
C ASP A 299 9.84 14.78 4.90
N VAL A 300 10.10 13.81 4.03
CA VAL A 300 11.22 13.85 3.08
C VAL A 300 10.92 14.73 1.88
N ASP A 301 9.63 14.94 1.57
CA ASP A 301 9.15 15.68 0.42
C ASP A 301 8.71 17.10 0.83
N ALA A 302 9.52 18.10 0.47
CA ALA A 302 9.21 19.50 0.74
C ALA A 302 7.88 19.97 0.11
N ALA A 303 7.41 19.32 -0.97
CA ALA A 303 6.17 19.67 -1.63
C ALA A 303 4.91 19.31 -0.82
N GLU A 304 5.04 18.45 0.19
CA GLU A 304 3.92 18.10 1.08
C GLU A 304 3.74 19.09 2.24
N ILE A 305 4.74 19.95 2.51
CA ILE A 305 4.66 20.94 3.60
C ILE A 305 3.70 22.07 3.21
N ASN A 306 2.76 22.38 4.11
CA ASN A 306 1.72 23.40 3.91
C ASN A 306 0.79 23.19 2.70
N LYS A 307 0.78 21.98 2.11
CA LYS A 307 -0.03 21.69 0.92
C LYS A 307 -1.53 21.60 1.24
N ASN A 308 -1.89 20.81 2.23
CA ASN A 308 -3.28 20.55 2.60
C ASN A 308 -3.66 21.15 3.96
N VAL A 309 -2.72 21.19 4.89
CA VAL A 309 -2.86 21.76 6.23
C VAL A 309 -1.66 22.65 6.49
N VAL A 310 -1.89 23.86 7.03
CA VAL A 310 -0.81 24.77 7.43
C VAL A 310 -0.21 24.27 8.74
N VAL A 311 1.11 24.18 8.79
CA VAL A 311 1.82 23.70 9.97
C VAL A 311 2.59 24.80 10.69
N GLU A 312 2.74 24.67 12.02
CA GLU A 312 3.53 25.60 12.86
C GLU A 312 5.03 25.43 12.57
N SER A 313 5.49 24.20 12.39
CA SER A 313 6.89 23.89 12.13
C SER A 313 7.03 22.68 11.24
N SER A 314 8.12 22.59 10.50
CA SER A 314 8.43 21.42 9.68
C SER A 314 9.92 21.10 9.68
N ILE A 315 10.23 19.81 9.55
CA ILE A 315 11.60 19.33 9.29
C ILE A 315 11.58 18.51 8.01
N ILE A 316 12.34 18.93 7.01
CA ILE A 316 12.47 18.21 5.75
C ILE A 316 13.65 17.24 5.88
N GLY A 317 13.37 15.95 5.92
CA GLY A 317 14.38 14.92 6.08
C GLY A 317 13.79 13.52 6.26
N ASP A 318 14.67 12.53 6.27
CA ASP A 318 14.31 11.16 6.59
C ASP A 318 13.77 11.07 8.01
N VAL A 319 12.58 10.47 8.17
CA VAL A 319 11.87 10.42 9.48
C VAL A 319 12.72 9.75 10.54
N LYS A 320 13.42 8.65 10.21
CA LYS A 320 14.27 7.94 11.16
C LYS A 320 15.43 8.80 11.66
N GLU A 321 16.11 9.48 10.74
CA GLU A 321 17.26 10.33 11.08
C GLU A 321 16.84 11.57 11.89
N VAL A 322 15.68 12.15 11.58
CA VAL A 322 15.09 13.24 12.39
C VAL A 322 14.77 12.73 13.79
N LEU A 323 14.08 11.59 13.91
CA LEU A 323 13.66 11.06 15.21
C LEU A 323 14.83 10.64 16.09
N LYS A 324 15.90 10.06 15.54
CA LYS A 324 17.13 9.78 16.31
C LYS A 324 17.69 11.04 16.98
N ARG A 325 17.73 12.16 16.25
CA ARG A 325 18.26 13.43 16.77
C ARG A 325 17.30 14.06 17.77
N LEU A 326 15.97 14.01 17.52
CA LEU A 326 14.95 14.50 18.47
C LEU A 326 14.95 13.71 19.77
N ASN A 327 14.95 12.38 19.70
CA ASN A 327 14.95 11.50 20.86
C ASN A 327 16.20 11.73 21.74
N ALA A 328 17.36 12.02 21.14
CA ALA A 328 18.58 12.32 21.87
C ALA A 328 18.54 13.67 22.62
N LYS A 329 17.66 14.58 22.22
CA LYS A 329 17.52 15.93 22.84
C LYS A 329 16.39 15.99 23.88
N LEU A 330 15.49 15.00 23.89
CA LEU A 330 14.31 14.99 24.77
C LEU A 330 14.59 14.22 26.06
N GLU A 331 14.23 14.79 27.19
CA GLU A 331 14.13 14.08 28.46
C GLU A 331 12.77 13.39 28.59
N PRO A 332 12.64 12.35 29.42
CA PRO A 332 11.35 11.72 29.70
C PRO A 332 10.32 12.74 30.21
N MET A 333 9.11 12.67 29.66
CA MET A 333 7.99 13.55 30.00
C MET A 333 6.79 12.73 30.48
N HIS A 334 5.92 13.33 31.28
CA HIS A 334 4.71 12.71 31.80
C HIS A 334 3.48 13.54 31.47
N HIS A 335 2.48 12.88 30.87
CA HIS A 335 1.20 13.47 30.51
C HIS A 335 0.03 12.64 31.05
N ASP A 336 0.11 12.24 32.34
CA ASP A 336 -0.78 11.26 32.97
C ASP A 336 -2.26 11.63 32.85
N GLU A 337 -2.62 12.91 33.04
CA GLU A 337 -3.99 13.39 32.87
C GLU A 337 -4.50 13.24 31.43
N TRP A 338 -3.62 13.46 30.45
CA TRP A 338 -3.96 13.31 29.04
C TRP A 338 -4.16 11.83 28.69
N ILE A 339 -3.24 10.97 29.11
CA ILE A 339 -3.33 9.52 28.91
C ILE A 339 -4.58 8.95 29.58
N ALA A 340 -4.93 9.42 30.78
CA ALA A 340 -6.17 9.00 31.44
C ALA A 340 -7.42 9.34 30.62
N LYS A 341 -7.48 10.54 30.01
CA LYS A 341 -8.58 10.93 29.11
C LYS A 341 -8.63 10.08 27.83
N ILE A 342 -7.48 9.75 27.26
CA ILE A 342 -7.41 8.86 26.09
C ILE A 342 -7.90 7.45 26.46
N ARG A 343 -7.52 6.94 27.63
CA ARG A 343 -7.99 5.64 28.13
C ARG A 343 -9.51 5.63 28.33
N GLU A 344 -10.06 6.67 28.95
CA GLU A 344 -11.52 6.84 29.08
C GLU A 344 -12.22 6.83 27.69
N MET A 345 -11.65 7.51 26.69
CA MET A 345 -12.21 7.50 25.33
C MET A 345 -12.14 6.10 24.68
N LYS A 346 -11.04 5.36 24.89
CA LYS A 346 -10.92 3.97 24.39
C LYS A 346 -11.97 3.05 25.00
N GLU A 347 -12.25 3.19 26.29
CA GLU A 347 -13.27 2.43 26.99
C GLU A 347 -14.69 2.81 26.56
N LYS A 348 -14.93 4.10 26.33
CA LYS A 348 -16.24 4.62 25.93
C LYS A 348 -16.59 4.32 24.47
N TYR A 349 -15.61 4.29 23.58
CA TYR A 349 -15.80 4.17 22.14
C TYR A 349 -15.01 3.00 21.53
N PRO A 350 -15.19 1.76 22.04
CA PRO A 350 -14.54 0.60 21.43
C PRO A 350 -15.07 0.36 20.03
N LEU A 351 -14.25 -0.25 19.16
CA LEU A 351 -14.75 -0.83 17.91
C LEU A 351 -15.67 -2.00 18.25
N LYS A 352 -16.86 -2.02 17.66
CA LYS A 352 -17.88 -3.05 17.85
C LYS A 352 -18.39 -3.52 16.50
N HIS A 353 -18.78 -4.77 16.43
CA HIS A 353 -19.50 -5.34 15.30
C HIS A 353 -20.62 -6.26 15.79
N GLU A 354 -21.55 -6.57 14.92
CA GLU A 354 -22.65 -7.48 15.21
C GLU A 354 -22.17 -8.92 15.37
N GLU A 355 -22.94 -9.75 16.07
CA GLU A 355 -22.68 -11.18 16.14
C GLU A 355 -23.03 -11.85 14.82
N GLY A 356 -22.25 -12.85 14.42
CA GLY A 356 -22.49 -13.61 13.20
C GLY A 356 -21.24 -13.74 12.33
N LEU A 357 -21.44 -14.19 11.09
CA LEU A 357 -20.41 -14.21 10.06
C LEU A 357 -20.35 -12.83 9.39
N THR A 358 -19.60 -11.93 9.98
CA THR A 358 -19.44 -10.54 9.56
C THR A 358 -18.05 -10.28 8.99
N GLY A 359 -17.87 -9.18 8.26
CA GLY A 359 -16.56 -8.76 7.77
C GLY A 359 -15.52 -8.61 8.90
N PRO A 360 -15.82 -7.88 9.99
CA PRO A 360 -14.95 -7.82 11.18
C PRO A 360 -14.59 -9.19 11.76
N TYR A 361 -15.58 -10.08 11.90
CA TYR A 361 -15.34 -11.43 12.41
C TYR A 361 -14.36 -12.23 11.53
N VAL A 362 -14.49 -12.13 10.21
CA VAL A 362 -13.55 -12.76 9.26
C VAL A 362 -12.12 -12.29 9.54
N ILE A 363 -11.92 -10.98 9.74
CA ILE A 363 -10.61 -10.41 10.02
C ILE A 363 -10.04 -10.90 11.37
N GLU A 364 -10.88 -10.97 12.40
CA GLU A 364 -10.48 -11.47 13.72
C GLU A 364 -10.07 -12.96 13.67
N GLU A 365 -10.76 -13.79 12.90
CA GLU A 365 -10.39 -15.19 12.73
C GLU A 365 -9.07 -15.35 11.95
N ILE A 366 -8.82 -14.48 10.94
CA ILE A 366 -7.53 -14.42 10.25
C ILE A 366 -6.41 -14.04 11.25
N TYR A 367 -6.65 -13.01 12.08
CA TYR A 367 -5.70 -12.59 13.09
C TYR A 367 -5.37 -13.73 14.08
N LYS A 368 -6.40 -14.41 14.61
CA LYS A 368 -6.25 -15.55 15.53
C LYS A 368 -5.49 -16.71 14.89
N ALA A 369 -5.85 -17.09 13.66
CA ALA A 369 -5.24 -18.23 12.95
C ALA A 369 -3.77 -17.99 12.60
N THR A 370 -3.34 -16.73 12.50
CA THR A 370 -1.97 -16.33 12.14
C THR A 370 -1.16 -15.77 13.31
N ASP A 371 -1.76 -15.69 14.51
CA ASP A 371 -1.19 -14.99 15.67
C ASP A 371 -0.71 -13.56 15.31
N GLY A 372 -1.41 -12.90 14.40
CA GLY A 372 -1.07 -11.57 13.89
C GLY A 372 0.26 -11.49 13.14
N GLN A 373 0.85 -12.62 12.70
CA GLN A 373 2.16 -12.64 12.06
C GLN A 373 2.12 -12.73 10.53
N ALA A 374 0.93 -12.83 9.94
CA ALA A 374 0.78 -12.84 8.48
C ALA A 374 1.05 -11.47 7.85
N ILE A 375 1.46 -11.51 6.59
CA ILE A 375 1.39 -10.35 5.71
C ILE A 375 -0.03 -10.32 5.12
N ILE A 376 -0.72 -9.23 5.35
CA ILE A 376 -2.06 -8.98 4.83
C ILE A 376 -1.96 -8.06 3.62
N THR A 377 -2.49 -8.50 2.50
CA THR A 377 -2.78 -7.62 1.38
C THR A 377 -4.28 -7.38 1.31
N THR A 378 -4.71 -6.25 0.80
CA THR A 378 -6.13 -5.99 0.62
C THR A 378 -6.42 -5.40 -0.75
N ASP A 379 -7.56 -5.72 -1.27
CA ASP A 379 -8.22 -4.90 -2.26
C ASP A 379 -8.91 -3.69 -1.62
N VAL A 380 -9.68 -2.91 -2.37
CA VAL A 380 -10.24 -1.63 -1.93
C VAL A 380 -11.76 -1.71 -1.75
N GLY A 381 -12.22 -1.39 -0.54
CA GLY A 381 -13.64 -1.40 -0.18
C GLY A 381 -13.85 -1.59 1.32
N GLN A 382 -15.02 -2.14 1.69
CA GLN A 382 -15.37 -2.41 3.10
C GLN A 382 -14.36 -3.36 3.75
N HIS A 383 -13.98 -4.43 3.07
CA HIS A 383 -12.99 -5.43 3.52
C HIS A 383 -11.62 -4.80 3.85
N GLN A 384 -11.18 -3.78 3.08
CA GLN A 384 -9.98 -3.01 3.36
C GLN A 384 -10.09 -2.28 4.71
N MET A 385 -11.22 -1.64 4.96
CA MET A 385 -11.43 -0.89 6.19
C MET A 385 -11.55 -1.83 7.38
N TRP A 386 -12.26 -2.96 7.26
CA TRP A 386 -12.30 -3.96 8.33
C TRP A 386 -10.91 -4.54 8.62
N ALA A 387 -10.12 -4.84 7.59
CA ALA A 387 -8.72 -5.27 7.79
C ALA A 387 -7.88 -4.20 8.52
N ALA A 388 -8.08 -2.92 8.21
CA ALA A 388 -7.39 -1.82 8.87
C ALA A 388 -7.83 -1.60 10.33
N GLN A 389 -9.10 -1.90 10.66
CA GLN A 389 -9.68 -1.68 11.98
C GLN A 389 -9.46 -2.87 12.93
N TYR A 390 -9.63 -4.11 12.46
CA TYR A 390 -9.73 -5.30 13.31
C TYR A 390 -8.49 -6.21 13.29
N TYR A 391 -7.58 -6.06 12.28
CA TYR A 391 -6.29 -6.74 12.32
C TYR A 391 -5.26 -5.87 13.07
N ARG A 392 -4.68 -6.38 14.15
CA ARG A 392 -3.73 -5.63 15.00
C ARG A 392 -2.31 -5.79 14.45
N TYR A 393 -1.91 -4.88 13.56
CA TYR A 393 -0.57 -4.87 13.00
C TYR A 393 0.46 -4.47 14.05
N THR A 394 1.47 -5.31 14.26
CA THR A 394 2.53 -5.07 15.26
C THR A 394 3.90 -4.84 14.64
N LYS A 395 4.02 -5.03 13.33
CA LYS A 395 5.28 -4.90 12.58
C LYS A 395 5.08 -4.09 11.31
N PRO A 396 6.09 -3.29 10.91
CA PRO A 396 6.05 -2.59 9.63
C PRO A 396 6.05 -3.58 8.45
N ARG A 397 5.57 -3.13 7.29
CA ARG A 397 5.53 -3.89 6.03
C ARG A 397 4.69 -5.17 6.08
N THR A 398 3.67 -5.21 6.94
CA THR A 398 2.75 -6.35 7.08
C THR A 398 1.34 -6.05 6.60
N LEU A 399 1.01 -4.79 6.27
CA LEU A 399 -0.19 -4.41 5.52
C LEU A 399 0.22 -3.82 4.17
N LEU A 400 -0.29 -4.39 3.09
CA LEU A 400 -0.12 -3.90 1.72
C LEU A 400 -1.49 -3.60 1.13
N THR A 401 -1.72 -2.35 0.77
CA THR A 401 -3.02 -1.91 0.27
C THR A 401 -2.84 -0.69 -0.66
N SER A 402 -3.77 -0.47 -1.56
CA SER A 402 -3.79 0.74 -2.38
C SER A 402 -4.47 1.87 -1.61
N GLY A 403 -3.69 2.67 -0.89
CA GLY A 403 -4.20 3.74 -0.03
C GLY A 403 -4.41 5.07 -0.77
N GLY A 404 -3.55 5.39 -1.73
CA GLY A 404 -3.59 6.65 -2.46
C GLY A 404 -4.51 6.63 -3.68
N LEU A 405 -4.35 5.65 -4.57
CA LEU A 405 -5.17 5.53 -5.78
C LEU A 405 -6.49 4.81 -5.54
N GLY A 406 -6.55 3.90 -4.57
CA GLY A 406 -7.76 3.14 -4.29
C GLY A 406 -8.08 2.08 -5.36
N THR A 407 -7.06 1.36 -5.80
CA THR A 407 -7.14 0.42 -6.92
C THR A 407 -7.81 -0.88 -6.53
N MET A 408 -9.05 -1.09 -6.99
CA MET A 408 -9.69 -2.39 -6.98
C MET A 408 -8.93 -3.35 -7.92
N GLY A 409 -8.69 -4.59 -7.47
CA GLY A 409 -7.85 -5.58 -8.19
C GLY A 409 -6.35 -5.53 -7.84
N PHE A 410 -5.94 -4.70 -6.88
CA PHE A 410 -4.54 -4.61 -6.42
C PHE A 410 -4.09 -5.84 -5.62
N GLY A 411 -4.98 -6.36 -4.77
CA GLY A 411 -4.63 -7.21 -3.65
C GLY A 411 -3.96 -8.53 -4.03
N LEU A 412 -4.54 -9.29 -4.98
CA LEU A 412 -4.02 -10.61 -5.38
C LEU A 412 -2.63 -10.49 -6.04
N GLY A 413 -2.44 -9.51 -6.94
CA GLY A 413 -1.12 -9.23 -7.52
C GLY A 413 -0.10 -8.87 -6.45
N ALA A 414 -0.43 -7.95 -5.54
CA ALA A 414 0.45 -7.57 -4.45
C ALA A 414 0.79 -8.75 -3.51
N ALA A 415 -0.17 -9.65 -3.27
CA ALA A 415 0.05 -10.87 -2.48
C ALA A 415 1.06 -11.82 -3.14
N MET A 416 1.00 -11.98 -4.47
CA MET A 416 2.01 -12.75 -5.21
C MET A 416 3.42 -12.16 -4.97
N GLY A 417 3.56 -10.87 -5.18
CA GLY A 417 4.83 -10.18 -4.96
C GLY A 417 5.32 -10.26 -3.52
N ALA A 418 4.41 -10.09 -2.56
CA ALA A 418 4.71 -10.21 -1.13
C ALA A 418 5.22 -11.62 -0.78
N LYS A 419 4.60 -12.67 -1.32
CA LYS A 419 5.02 -14.05 -1.08
C LYS A 419 6.37 -14.36 -1.72
N MET A 420 6.64 -13.82 -2.90
CA MET A 420 7.96 -13.95 -3.53
C MET A 420 9.05 -13.23 -2.73
N GLY A 421 8.75 -12.05 -2.20
CA GLY A 421 9.69 -11.28 -1.37
C GLY A 421 9.88 -11.81 0.05
N ARG A 422 8.89 -12.51 0.61
CA ARG A 422 8.89 -13.07 1.96
C ARG A 422 8.32 -14.50 1.96
N PRO A 423 9.08 -15.45 1.39
CA PRO A 423 8.65 -16.85 1.30
C PRO A 423 8.45 -17.51 2.67
N ASP A 424 9.07 -16.97 3.71
CA ASP A 424 8.97 -17.40 5.11
C ASP A 424 7.63 -17.05 5.78
N LYS A 425 6.83 -16.15 5.19
CA LYS A 425 5.60 -15.63 5.79
C LYS A 425 4.34 -16.24 5.17
N VAL A 426 3.31 -16.40 5.99
CA VAL A 426 1.95 -16.57 5.50
C VAL A 426 1.51 -15.25 4.86
N VAL A 427 0.98 -15.31 3.65
CA VAL A 427 0.44 -14.14 2.92
C VAL A 427 -1.03 -14.39 2.63
N ILE A 428 -1.88 -13.47 3.05
CA ILE A 428 -3.33 -13.56 2.88
C ILE A 428 -3.81 -12.28 2.19
N ASN A 429 -4.46 -12.43 1.03
CA ASN A 429 -5.19 -11.35 0.41
C ASN A 429 -6.64 -11.33 0.91
N ILE A 430 -7.15 -10.13 1.21
CA ILE A 430 -8.53 -9.91 1.62
C ILE A 430 -9.19 -9.03 0.56
N ALA A 431 -10.08 -9.62 -0.22
CA ALA A 431 -10.78 -8.97 -1.31
C ALA A 431 -12.30 -8.93 -1.07
N GLY A 432 -12.98 -7.97 -1.66
CA GLY A 432 -14.42 -8.07 -1.91
C GLY A 432 -14.67 -8.77 -3.23
N ASP A 433 -15.87 -9.31 -3.40
CA ASP A 433 -16.29 -10.00 -4.62
C ASP A 433 -16.19 -9.12 -5.88
N GLY A 434 -16.50 -7.84 -5.79
CA GLY A 434 -16.33 -6.89 -6.88
C GLY A 434 -14.87 -6.66 -7.28
N CYS A 435 -13.95 -6.62 -6.29
CA CYS A 435 -12.51 -6.47 -6.53
C CYS A 435 -11.87 -7.73 -7.10
N PHE A 436 -12.20 -8.88 -6.52
CA PHE A 436 -11.67 -10.17 -6.95
C PHE A 436 -11.92 -10.45 -8.43
N ARG A 437 -13.09 -10.05 -8.95
CA ARG A 437 -13.44 -10.18 -10.38
C ARG A 437 -12.47 -9.49 -11.33
N MET A 438 -11.79 -8.45 -10.87
CA MET A 438 -10.91 -7.64 -11.74
C MET A 438 -9.60 -8.35 -12.05
N ASN A 439 -9.09 -9.20 -11.14
CA ASN A 439 -7.80 -9.88 -11.29
C ASN A 439 -7.83 -11.38 -10.89
N MET A 440 -9.01 -12.02 -10.88
CA MET A 440 -9.14 -13.45 -10.54
C MET A 440 -8.35 -14.39 -11.47
N ASN A 441 -8.00 -13.94 -12.68
CA ASN A 441 -7.13 -14.65 -13.61
C ASN A 441 -5.75 -14.95 -13.01
N GLU A 442 -5.28 -14.17 -12.04
CA GLU A 442 -3.99 -14.40 -11.38
C GLU A 442 -4.00 -15.63 -10.46
N LEU A 443 -5.15 -16.25 -10.18
CA LEU A 443 -5.20 -17.58 -9.58
C LEU A 443 -4.46 -18.62 -10.43
N ALA A 444 -4.52 -18.50 -11.77
CA ALA A 444 -3.75 -19.34 -12.68
C ALA A 444 -2.24 -19.12 -12.51
N THR A 445 -1.81 -17.90 -12.18
CA THR A 445 -0.41 -17.59 -11.87
C THR A 445 0.03 -18.24 -10.56
N LEU A 446 -0.80 -18.14 -9.50
CA LEU A 446 -0.55 -18.83 -8.23
C LEU A 446 -0.38 -20.34 -8.43
N SER A 447 -1.28 -20.95 -9.21
CA SER A 447 -1.25 -22.38 -9.52
C SER A 447 0.00 -22.76 -10.31
N ARG A 448 0.31 -22.02 -11.40
CA ARG A 448 1.46 -22.28 -12.27
C ARG A 448 2.78 -22.26 -11.53
N HIS A 449 2.98 -21.28 -10.66
CA HIS A 449 4.23 -21.07 -9.93
C HIS A 449 4.20 -21.66 -8.52
N ASN A 450 3.10 -22.34 -8.13
CA ASN A 450 2.89 -22.88 -6.78
C ASN A 450 3.17 -21.83 -5.68
N ILE A 451 2.62 -20.63 -5.84
CA ILE A 451 2.79 -19.53 -4.90
C ILE A 451 1.70 -19.64 -3.81
N PRO A 452 2.03 -20.03 -2.57
CA PRO A 452 1.07 -20.30 -1.51
C PRO A 452 0.51 -19.00 -0.89
N VAL A 453 -0.32 -18.30 -1.65
CA VAL A 453 -1.15 -17.18 -1.21
C VAL A 453 -2.54 -17.70 -0.87
N ILE A 454 -3.12 -17.21 0.20
CA ILE A 454 -4.53 -17.47 0.57
C ILE A 454 -5.35 -16.25 0.14
N GLU A 455 -6.25 -16.45 -0.79
CA GLU A 455 -7.24 -15.46 -1.23
C GLU A 455 -8.50 -15.59 -0.39
N VAL A 456 -8.87 -14.57 0.38
CA VAL A 456 -10.13 -14.53 1.14
C VAL A 456 -11.05 -13.51 0.51
N VAL A 457 -12.11 -14.00 -0.13
CA VAL A 457 -13.14 -13.16 -0.74
C VAL A 457 -14.27 -12.94 0.26
N VAL A 458 -14.35 -11.73 0.82
CA VAL A 458 -15.48 -11.30 1.66
C VAL A 458 -16.61 -10.91 0.73
N ASN A 459 -17.48 -11.89 0.46
CA ASN A 459 -18.47 -11.87 -0.60
C ASN A 459 -19.84 -11.49 -0.06
N ASN A 460 -20.29 -10.28 -0.34
CA ASN A 460 -21.62 -9.78 0.00
C ASN A 460 -22.55 -9.59 -1.21
N HIS A 461 -22.13 -10.05 -2.39
CA HIS A 461 -22.86 -9.95 -3.67
C HIS A 461 -23.20 -8.51 -4.09
N VAL A 462 -22.46 -7.51 -3.57
CA VAL A 462 -22.66 -6.09 -3.89
C VAL A 462 -21.31 -5.35 -3.94
N LEU A 463 -21.28 -4.19 -4.58
CA LEU A 463 -20.18 -3.24 -4.41
C LEU A 463 -20.36 -2.54 -3.04
N GLY A 464 -19.95 -3.22 -1.97
CA GLY A 464 -20.38 -2.95 -0.60
C GLY A 464 -20.14 -1.51 -0.12
N MET A 465 -18.94 -0.93 -0.36
CA MET A 465 -18.67 0.46 0.02
C MET A 465 -19.55 1.45 -0.75
N VAL A 466 -19.76 1.24 -2.06
CA VAL A 466 -20.63 2.11 -2.87
C VAL A 466 -22.09 1.96 -2.42
N ARG A 467 -22.55 0.73 -2.16
CA ARG A 467 -23.88 0.47 -1.60
C ARG A 467 -24.08 1.14 -0.25
N GLN A 468 -23.08 1.11 0.65
CA GLN A 468 -23.14 1.81 1.94
C GLN A 468 -23.38 3.32 1.74
N TRP A 469 -22.67 3.96 0.80
CA TRP A 469 -22.87 5.37 0.46
C TRP A 469 -24.28 5.61 -0.12
N GLN A 470 -24.76 4.75 -1.00
CA GLN A 470 -26.12 4.84 -1.55
C GLN A 470 -27.18 4.71 -0.45
N THR A 471 -26.93 3.84 0.54
CA THR A 471 -27.81 3.69 1.70
C THR A 471 -27.86 4.95 2.53
N LEU A 472 -26.70 5.51 2.88
CA LEU A 472 -26.60 6.63 3.84
C LEU A 472 -26.91 8.00 3.22
N PHE A 473 -26.54 8.20 1.94
CA PHE A 473 -26.54 9.56 1.35
C PHE A 473 -27.38 9.68 0.07
N TYR A 474 -27.80 8.58 -0.54
CA TYR A 474 -28.54 8.59 -1.82
C TYR A 474 -29.93 7.95 -1.74
N GLY A 475 -30.53 7.92 -0.56
CA GLY A 475 -31.92 7.46 -0.37
C GLY A 475 -32.15 6.02 -0.81
N LYS A 476 -31.18 5.13 -0.60
CA LYS A 476 -31.21 3.70 -0.93
C LYS A 476 -31.43 3.41 -2.44
N ARG A 477 -31.04 4.34 -3.32
CA ARG A 477 -31.09 4.14 -4.77
C ARG A 477 -29.85 3.36 -5.24
N TYR A 478 -29.95 2.04 -5.26
CA TYR A 478 -28.85 1.09 -5.54
C TYR A 478 -28.60 0.93 -7.05
N SER A 479 -28.09 1.99 -7.70
CA SER A 479 -27.80 1.95 -9.13
C SER A 479 -26.51 1.16 -9.40
N ASN A 480 -26.65 0.01 -10.09
CA ASN A 480 -25.56 -0.84 -10.58
C ASN A 480 -24.55 -1.30 -9.51
N THR A 481 -25.00 -1.50 -8.28
CA THR A 481 -24.16 -1.96 -7.17
C THR A 481 -24.50 -3.36 -6.66
N VAL A 482 -25.54 -3.98 -7.20
CA VAL A 482 -25.91 -5.37 -6.88
C VAL A 482 -25.34 -6.29 -7.97
N LEU A 483 -24.53 -7.26 -7.56
CA LEU A 483 -23.88 -8.22 -8.45
C LEU A 483 -24.78 -9.48 -8.57
N GLN A 484 -25.72 -9.45 -9.52
CA GLN A 484 -26.76 -10.48 -9.68
C GLN A 484 -26.33 -11.64 -10.59
N ASP A 485 -25.06 -11.75 -10.94
CA ASP A 485 -24.58 -12.87 -11.73
C ASP A 485 -24.47 -14.17 -10.89
N GLN A 486 -24.24 -15.28 -11.58
CA GLN A 486 -24.15 -16.62 -10.98
C GLN A 486 -22.67 -17.09 -10.87
N ALA A 487 -21.70 -16.15 -10.78
CA ALA A 487 -20.30 -16.53 -10.65
C ALA A 487 -20.05 -17.28 -9.33
N ASP A 488 -19.56 -18.50 -9.45
CA ASP A 488 -19.16 -19.35 -8.33
C ASP A 488 -17.63 -19.31 -8.18
N PHE A 489 -17.13 -18.54 -7.21
CA PHE A 489 -15.69 -18.32 -7.05
C PHE A 489 -14.93 -19.58 -6.62
N VAL A 490 -15.59 -20.53 -5.94
CA VAL A 490 -14.98 -21.83 -5.63
C VAL A 490 -14.72 -22.60 -6.93
N LYS A 491 -15.71 -22.68 -7.83
CA LYS A 491 -15.52 -23.33 -9.12
C LYS A 491 -14.52 -22.60 -10.02
N VAL A 492 -14.49 -21.26 -9.98
CA VAL A 492 -13.48 -20.47 -10.70
C VAL A 492 -12.08 -20.80 -10.20
N ALA A 493 -11.89 -20.86 -8.88
CA ALA A 493 -10.60 -21.21 -8.30
C ALA A 493 -10.15 -22.62 -8.71
N GLU A 494 -11.04 -23.60 -8.61
CA GLU A 494 -10.77 -24.98 -9.01
C GLU A 494 -10.44 -25.11 -10.51
N ALA A 495 -11.17 -24.40 -11.37
CA ALA A 495 -10.90 -24.36 -12.81
C ALA A 495 -9.54 -23.74 -13.15
N LEU A 496 -9.04 -22.82 -12.32
CA LEU A 496 -7.71 -22.20 -12.45
C LEU A 496 -6.62 -22.95 -11.64
N GLY A 497 -6.94 -24.12 -11.08
CA GLY A 497 -5.99 -25.01 -10.40
C GLY A 497 -5.70 -24.62 -8.94
N VAL A 498 -6.57 -23.85 -8.31
CA VAL A 498 -6.48 -23.43 -6.91
C VAL A 498 -7.61 -24.05 -6.10
N LYS A 499 -7.32 -24.58 -4.91
CA LYS A 499 -8.34 -25.15 -4.03
C LYS A 499 -9.33 -24.07 -3.58
N GLY A 500 -10.62 -24.26 -3.81
CA GLY A 500 -11.69 -23.41 -3.33
C GLY A 500 -12.35 -23.96 -2.06
N ILE A 501 -12.72 -23.08 -1.14
CA ILE A 501 -13.47 -23.40 0.09
C ILE A 501 -14.57 -22.36 0.22
N ARG A 502 -15.83 -22.81 0.43
CA ARG A 502 -16.94 -21.90 0.74
C ARG A 502 -17.24 -21.90 2.22
N VAL A 503 -17.42 -20.71 2.77
CA VAL A 503 -17.80 -20.46 4.16
C VAL A 503 -19.10 -19.70 4.18
N THR A 504 -20.12 -20.28 4.83
CA THR A 504 -21.47 -19.68 4.97
C THR A 504 -21.91 -19.60 6.42
N LYS A 505 -21.13 -20.20 7.33
CA LYS A 505 -21.41 -20.21 8.75
C LYS A 505 -20.19 -19.74 9.54
N LYS A 506 -20.42 -19.06 10.65
CA LYS A 506 -19.40 -18.51 11.53
C LYS A 506 -18.35 -19.55 11.95
N GLU A 507 -18.80 -20.75 12.31
CA GLU A 507 -17.98 -21.84 12.84
C GLU A 507 -17.02 -22.44 11.79
N GLU A 508 -17.29 -22.22 10.51
CA GLU A 508 -16.50 -22.75 9.41
C GLU A 508 -15.23 -21.91 9.12
N MET A 509 -15.23 -20.60 9.51
CA MET A 509 -14.18 -19.66 9.13
C MET A 509 -12.81 -20.02 9.69
N GLY A 510 -12.72 -20.24 11.00
CA GLY A 510 -11.46 -20.60 11.65
C GLY A 510 -10.84 -21.90 11.12
N PRO A 511 -11.60 -23.01 11.00
CA PRO A 511 -11.13 -24.23 10.34
C PRO A 511 -10.68 -24.03 8.90
N ALA A 512 -11.39 -23.24 8.09
CA ALA A 512 -11.04 -22.98 6.69
C ALA A 512 -9.68 -22.28 6.55
N ILE A 513 -9.44 -21.24 7.35
CA ILE A 513 -8.15 -20.51 7.36
C ILE A 513 -7.01 -21.44 7.79
N ARG A 514 -7.17 -22.19 8.89
CA ARG A 514 -6.13 -23.11 9.35
C ARG A 514 -5.81 -24.18 8.30
N ALA A 515 -6.82 -24.78 7.69
CA ALA A 515 -6.62 -25.78 6.64
C ALA A 515 -5.90 -25.20 5.41
N ALA A 516 -6.19 -23.95 5.03
CA ALA A 516 -5.50 -23.26 3.95
C ALA A 516 -4.01 -23.02 4.30
N ILE A 517 -3.71 -22.54 5.50
CA ILE A 517 -2.34 -22.33 5.99
C ILE A 517 -1.55 -23.65 6.02
N GLU A 518 -2.12 -24.68 6.60
CA GLU A 518 -1.49 -26.00 6.76
C GLU A 518 -1.21 -26.69 5.41
N SER A 519 -2.03 -26.40 4.40
CA SER A 519 -1.83 -26.98 3.06
C SER A 519 -0.52 -26.56 2.40
N GLY A 520 0.03 -25.39 2.74
CA GLY A 520 1.20 -24.80 2.10
C GLY A 520 1.04 -24.58 0.59
N LYS A 521 -0.20 -24.51 0.11
CA LYS A 521 -0.57 -24.35 -1.31
C LYS A 521 -1.47 -23.13 -1.49
N PRO A 522 -1.59 -22.58 -2.72
CA PRO A 522 -2.57 -21.54 -2.99
C PRO A 522 -3.99 -22.05 -2.70
N ALA A 523 -4.78 -21.19 -2.06
CA ALA A 523 -6.17 -21.49 -1.72
C ALA A 523 -7.06 -20.25 -1.85
N LEU A 524 -8.34 -20.45 -2.17
CA LEU A 524 -9.35 -19.41 -2.13
C LEU A 524 -10.42 -19.79 -1.10
N ILE A 525 -10.80 -18.83 -0.27
CA ILE A 525 -11.90 -18.95 0.69
C ILE A 525 -12.97 -17.91 0.32
N ASP A 526 -14.12 -18.38 -0.16
CA ASP A 526 -15.27 -17.54 -0.51
C ASP A 526 -16.23 -17.47 0.68
N VAL A 527 -16.22 -16.33 1.38
CA VAL A 527 -16.96 -16.11 2.63
C VAL A 527 -18.19 -15.26 2.34
N TRP A 528 -19.38 -15.83 2.52
CA TRP A 528 -20.64 -15.14 2.27
C TRP A 528 -21.10 -14.39 3.51
N ILE A 529 -21.23 -13.07 3.39
CA ILE A 529 -21.71 -12.18 4.45
C ILE A 529 -22.96 -11.40 3.99
N ASP A 530 -23.62 -10.69 4.91
CA ASP A 530 -24.77 -9.87 4.60
C ASP A 530 -24.43 -8.69 3.69
N CYS A 531 -25.32 -8.38 2.74
CA CYS A 531 -25.12 -7.31 1.76
C CYS A 531 -25.28 -5.90 2.33
N ASP A 532 -25.94 -5.76 3.47
CA ASP A 532 -26.21 -4.48 4.13
C ASP A 532 -25.26 -4.19 5.30
N GLU A 533 -24.26 -5.06 5.51
CA GLU A 533 -23.21 -4.81 6.49
C GLU A 533 -22.42 -3.52 6.16
N LYS A 534 -22.09 -2.75 7.21
CA LYS A 534 -21.49 -1.43 7.06
C LYS A 534 -20.15 -1.33 7.82
N VAL A 535 -19.29 -0.47 7.30
CA VAL A 535 -18.06 -0.07 8.00
C VAL A 535 -18.38 1.11 8.92
N PHE A 536 -18.15 0.91 10.20
CA PHE A 536 -18.22 1.94 11.23
C PHE A 536 -16.96 1.90 12.10
N PRO A 537 -16.56 3.03 12.72
CA PRO A 537 -17.11 4.39 12.59
C PRO A 537 -16.91 5.00 11.21
N MET A 538 -17.63 6.09 10.93
CA MET A 538 -17.53 6.82 9.67
C MET A 538 -17.64 8.34 9.90
N VAL A 539 -16.86 9.13 9.14
CA VAL A 539 -17.03 10.58 9.00
C VAL A 539 -17.65 10.86 7.63
N PRO A 540 -18.73 11.67 7.54
CA PRO A 540 -19.27 12.07 6.25
C PRO A 540 -18.23 12.80 5.40
N ALA A 541 -18.27 12.64 4.08
CA ALA A 541 -17.31 13.30 3.19
C ALA A 541 -17.36 14.83 3.36
N GLY A 542 -16.18 15.44 3.55
CA GLY A 542 -16.03 16.87 3.75
C GLY A 542 -16.47 17.40 5.13
N ALA A 543 -16.93 16.53 6.03
CA ALA A 543 -17.22 16.88 7.42
C ALA A 543 -15.92 16.93 8.26
N PRO A 544 -15.91 17.68 9.37
CA PRO A 544 -14.83 17.59 10.36
C PRO A 544 -14.70 16.17 10.91
N ILE A 545 -13.47 15.77 11.30
CA ILE A 545 -13.23 14.43 11.85
C ILE A 545 -13.95 14.16 13.17
N GLU A 546 -14.32 15.19 13.89
CA GLU A 546 -15.12 15.12 15.13
C GLU A 546 -16.60 14.75 14.90
N ASP A 547 -17.10 14.89 13.66
CA ASP A 547 -18.45 14.45 13.27
C ASP A 547 -18.53 12.94 13.00
N VAL A 548 -17.56 12.19 13.50
CA VAL A 548 -17.51 10.73 13.41
C VAL A 548 -18.70 10.09 14.12
N PHE A 549 -19.37 9.17 13.44
CA PHE A 549 -20.54 8.45 13.94
C PHE A 549 -20.41 6.93 13.74
N ASP A 550 -21.14 6.18 14.55
CA ASP A 550 -21.27 4.72 14.42
C ASP A 550 -22.74 4.30 14.26
N ALA A 551 -22.99 2.99 14.30
CA ALA A 551 -24.33 2.43 14.16
C ALA A 551 -25.29 2.90 15.28
N GLU A 552 -24.79 3.06 16.53
CA GLU A 552 -25.60 3.52 17.67
C GLU A 552 -26.01 4.98 17.47
N ASP A 553 -25.09 5.84 16.98
CA ASP A 553 -25.39 7.24 16.72
C ASP A 553 -26.40 7.40 15.56
N LEU A 554 -26.29 6.53 14.55
CA LEU A 554 -27.22 6.54 13.43
C LEU A 554 -28.62 6.15 13.89
N ALA A 555 -28.76 5.10 14.68
CA ALA A 555 -30.02 4.65 15.23
C ALA A 555 -30.71 5.70 16.11
N LYS A 556 -29.96 6.44 16.93
CA LYS A 556 -30.49 7.58 17.72
C LYS A 556 -31.04 8.69 16.85
N LYS A 557 -30.32 9.06 15.77
CA LYS A 557 -30.76 10.11 14.83
C LYS A 557 -32.02 9.71 14.04
N GLU A 558 -32.23 8.41 13.80
CA GLU A 558 -33.44 7.92 13.15
C GLU A 558 -34.65 8.00 14.09
N GLN A 559 -34.46 7.63 15.38
CA GLN A 559 -35.50 7.74 16.41
C GLN A 559 -35.94 9.18 16.74
N GLU A 560 -35.05 10.17 16.57
CA GLU A 560 -35.35 11.58 16.78
C GLU A 560 -36.14 12.22 15.61
N LYS A 561 -36.26 11.53 14.47
CA LYS A 561 -36.99 12.00 13.28
C LYS A 561 -38.42 11.47 13.18
N ASP A 562 -38.72 10.41 13.91
CA ASP A 562 -40.06 9.82 14.05
C ASP A 562 -40.82 10.46 15.25
#